data_4650b94250747616adf882e919822a4f
#
_entry.id   4650b94250747616adf882e919822a4f
#
_cell.length_a   1.000
_cell.length_b   1.000
_cell.length_c   1.000
_cell.angle_alpha   90.00
_cell.angle_beta   90.00
_cell.angle_gamma   90.00
#
_symmetry.space_group_name_H-M   'P 1'
#
loop_
_entity.id
_entity.type
_entity.pdbx_description
1 polymer ?
#
loop_
_entity_poly.entity_id
_entity_poly.type
_entity_poly.pdbx_seq_one_letter_code
_entity_poly.pdbx_strand_id
1 'polypeptide(L)'
;MEKFTLNYHLKLQEMCDCYMETDYLAKMQGMVGAETKDVDEDAVKYLALAMLYAITRKAEKLSVKKKADELTVRIKADQKEDLPIPSGLVLDKVFQVMREILHIEEDKGEMDLSLGLRTGEVNVHVKIKGEGNRQSLKIKFPTL
;
A
#
# COMPACT_ATOMS: atom_id res chain seq x y z
N MET A 1 -31.00 2.57 -5.70
CA MET A 1 -29.90 2.82 -6.59
C MET A 1 -28.70 1.94 -6.27
N GLU A 2 -28.20 1.35 -7.28
CA GLU A 2 -27.06 0.51 -7.08
C GLU A 2 -25.81 1.31 -6.76
N LYS A 3 -25.12 0.91 -5.76
CA LYS A 3 -23.91 1.57 -5.36
C LYS A 3 -22.73 0.78 -5.88
N PHE A 4 -21.91 1.41 -6.68
CA PHE A 4 -20.70 0.77 -7.13
C PHE A 4 -19.74 0.62 -5.96
N THR A 5 -19.47 -0.61 -5.62
CA THR A 5 -18.43 -0.90 -4.65
C THR A 5 -17.16 -1.09 -5.44
N LEU A 6 -16.19 -0.23 -5.22
CA LEU A 6 -14.90 -0.41 -5.84
C LEU A 6 -14.28 -1.69 -5.33
N ASN A 7 -13.90 -2.55 -6.25
CA ASN A 7 -13.15 -3.74 -5.88
C ASN A 7 -11.68 -3.34 -5.78
N TYR A 8 -11.27 -2.91 -4.60
CA TYR A 8 -9.91 -2.43 -4.39
C TYR A 8 -8.87 -3.53 -4.61
N HIS A 9 -9.22 -4.77 -4.33
CA HIS A 9 -8.30 -5.89 -4.56
C HIS A 9 -7.97 -6.00 -6.05
N LEU A 10 -9.00 -6.00 -6.88
CA LEU A 10 -8.81 -6.05 -8.33
C LEU A 10 -8.09 -4.79 -8.83
N LYS A 11 -8.50 -3.63 -8.32
CA LYS A 11 -7.89 -2.36 -8.70
C LYS A 11 -6.40 -2.35 -8.36
N LEU A 12 -6.04 -2.86 -7.20
CA LEU A 12 -4.63 -2.94 -6.79
C LEU A 12 -3.84 -3.84 -7.74
N GLN A 13 -4.39 -5.00 -8.11
CA GLN A 13 -3.74 -5.90 -9.05
C GLN A 13 -3.56 -5.24 -10.42
N GLU A 14 -4.58 -4.54 -10.89
CA GLU A 14 -4.50 -3.83 -12.17
C GLU A 14 -3.44 -2.73 -12.13
N MET A 15 -3.36 -1.99 -11.03
CA MET A 15 -2.34 -0.95 -10.89
C MET A 15 -0.94 -1.53 -10.85
N CYS A 16 -0.76 -2.66 -10.15
CA CYS A 16 0.53 -3.34 -10.14
C CYS A 16 0.96 -3.74 -11.55
N ASP A 17 0.05 -4.32 -12.33
CA ASP A 17 0.35 -4.70 -13.71
C ASP A 17 0.65 -3.48 -14.57
N CYS A 18 -0.10 -2.41 -14.37
CA CYS A 18 0.05 -1.18 -15.15
C CYS A 18 1.42 -0.53 -14.93
N TYR A 19 1.89 -0.53 -13.70
CA TYR A 19 3.15 0.14 -13.36
C TYR A 19 4.36 -0.77 -13.29
N MET A 20 4.18 -2.06 -13.57
CA MET A 20 5.28 -3.02 -13.56
C MET A 20 6.38 -2.59 -14.54
N GLU A 21 7.64 -2.72 -14.11
CA GLU A 21 8.81 -2.37 -14.90
C GLU A 21 8.96 -0.87 -15.16
N THR A 22 8.30 -0.04 -14.36
CA THR A 22 8.52 1.42 -14.40
C THR A 22 9.45 1.80 -13.27
N ASP A 23 9.80 3.08 -13.21
CA ASP A 23 10.62 3.60 -12.11
C ASP A 23 9.71 3.92 -10.92
N TYR A 24 9.61 2.97 -10.01
CA TYR A 24 8.66 3.07 -8.88
C TYR A 24 8.99 4.25 -7.97
N LEU A 25 10.27 4.44 -7.65
CA LEU A 25 10.68 5.54 -6.78
C LEU A 25 10.38 6.89 -7.41
N ALA A 26 10.66 7.05 -8.69
CA ALA A 26 10.41 8.31 -9.38
C ALA A 26 8.91 8.61 -9.39
N LYS A 27 8.08 7.59 -9.59
CA LYS A 27 6.63 7.78 -9.61
C LYS A 27 6.09 8.12 -8.23
N MET A 28 6.61 7.48 -7.18
CA MET A 28 6.24 7.83 -5.81
C MET A 28 6.68 9.26 -5.49
N GLN A 29 7.88 9.63 -5.90
CA GLN A 29 8.42 10.96 -5.68
C GLN A 29 7.53 12.02 -6.36
N GLY A 30 7.01 11.70 -7.54
CA GLY A 30 6.09 12.59 -8.24
C GLY A 30 4.77 12.81 -7.52
N MET A 31 4.42 11.96 -6.58
CA MET A 31 3.21 12.12 -5.79
C MET A 31 3.41 13.02 -4.56
N VAL A 32 4.67 13.28 -4.20
CA VAL A 32 4.98 14.11 -3.03
C VAL A 32 4.59 15.56 -3.32
N GLY A 33 3.70 16.11 -2.50
CA GLY A 33 3.24 17.48 -2.67
C GLY A 33 2.30 17.71 -3.84
N ALA A 34 1.93 16.66 -4.57
CA ALA A 34 1.04 16.80 -5.71
C ALA A 34 -0.41 16.98 -5.24
N GLU A 35 -1.17 17.71 -6.04
CA GLU A 35 -2.60 17.84 -5.80
C GLU A 35 -3.31 16.53 -6.10
N THR A 36 -4.21 16.13 -5.20
CA THR A 36 -4.96 14.90 -5.35
C THR A 36 -6.35 15.21 -5.90
N LYS A 37 -6.66 14.71 -7.09
CA LYS A 37 -7.99 14.85 -7.68
C LYS A 37 -8.88 13.67 -7.36
N ASP A 38 -8.28 12.50 -7.22
CA ASP A 38 -8.98 11.27 -6.88
C ASP A 38 -8.15 10.54 -5.83
N VAL A 39 -8.53 10.72 -4.57
CA VAL A 39 -7.77 10.16 -3.46
C VAL A 39 -7.80 8.64 -3.45
N ASP A 40 -8.90 8.04 -3.88
CA ASP A 40 -9.01 6.57 -3.96
C ASP A 40 -8.01 6.02 -4.96
N GLU A 41 -7.97 6.60 -6.14
CA GLU A 41 -7.05 6.16 -7.18
C GLU A 41 -5.59 6.38 -6.75
N ASP A 42 -5.30 7.53 -6.19
CA ASP A 42 -3.94 7.84 -5.74
C ASP A 42 -3.49 6.89 -4.63
N ALA A 43 -4.39 6.52 -3.71
CA ALA A 43 -4.05 5.60 -2.65
C ALA A 43 -3.70 4.22 -3.20
N VAL A 44 -4.51 3.70 -4.12
CA VAL A 44 -4.25 2.40 -4.74
C VAL A 44 -2.96 2.45 -5.56
N LYS A 45 -2.76 3.53 -6.30
CA LYS A 45 -1.54 3.73 -7.08
C LYS A 45 -0.31 3.73 -6.18
N TYR A 46 -0.35 4.50 -5.09
CA TYR A 46 0.77 4.57 -4.17
C TYR A 46 1.08 3.21 -3.55
N LEU A 47 0.03 2.52 -3.11
CA LEU A 47 0.19 1.19 -2.52
C LEU A 47 0.81 0.22 -3.51
N ALA A 48 0.34 0.24 -4.76
CA ALA A 48 0.90 -0.61 -5.81
C ALA A 48 2.38 -0.32 -6.05
N LEU A 49 2.73 0.96 -6.16
CA LEU A 49 4.12 1.37 -6.38
C LEU A 49 5.03 0.95 -5.23
N ALA A 50 4.57 1.15 -3.99
CA ALA A 50 5.34 0.78 -2.81
C ALA A 50 5.55 -0.73 -2.75
N MET A 51 4.52 -1.52 -3.02
CA MET A 51 4.62 -2.97 -3.01
C MET A 51 5.55 -3.47 -4.12
N LEU A 52 5.42 -2.92 -5.33
CA LEU A 52 6.28 -3.32 -6.45
C LEU A 52 7.75 -2.99 -6.14
N TYR A 53 7.98 -1.82 -5.57
CA TYR A 53 9.34 -1.44 -5.19
C TYR A 53 9.90 -2.41 -4.13
N ALA A 54 9.09 -2.72 -3.12
CA ALA A 54 9.50 -3.66 -2.08
C ALA A 54 9.84 -5.04 -2.65
N ILE A 55 8.99 -5.55 -3.55
CA ILE A 55 9.22 -6.84 -4.19
C ILE A 55 10.51 -6.81 -5.01
N THR A 56 10.72 -5.74 -5.77
CA THR A 56 11.92 -5.60 -6.61
C THR A 56 13.18 -5.54 -5.76
N ARG A 57 13.10 -4.92 -4.59
CA ARG A 57 14.24 -4.82 -3.67
C ARG A 57 14.38 -6.07 -2.80
N LYS A 58 13.52 -7.06 -3.00
CA LYS A 58 13.50 -8.29 -2.19
C LYS A 58 13.35 -7.99 -0.71
N ALA A 59 12.48 -7.05 -0.41
CA ALA A 59 12.22 -6.65 0.95
C ALA A 59 11.44 -7.73 1.70
N GLU A 60 11.74 -7.85 2.99
CA GLU A 60 10.96 -8.72 3.87
C GLU A 60 9.64 -8.09 4.24
N LYS A 61 9.61 -6.76 4.34
CA LYS A 61 8.47 -6.07 4.91
C LYS A 61 8.36 -4.65 4.36
N LEU A 62 7.12 -4.21 4.21
CA LEU A 62 6.76 -2.83 3.93
C LEU A 62 5.93 -2.34 5.11
N SER A 63 6.31 -1.21 5.71
CA SER A 63 5.60 -0.62 6.84
C SER A 63 5.08 0.76 6.48
N VAL A 64 3.81 1.02 6.78
CA VAL A 64 3.19 2.33 6.64
C VAL A 64 2.67 2.71 8.02
N LYS A 65 3.12 3.83 8.54
CA LYS A 65 2.75 4.25 9.89
C LYS A 65 2.31 5.70 9.92
N LYS A 66 1.30 5.95 10.72
CA LYS A 66 0.86 7.29 11.05
C LYS A 66 0.80 7.39 12.57
N LYS A 67 1.52 8.36 13.13
CA LYS A 67 1.50 8.59 14.57
C LYS A 67 1.38 10.10 14.76
N ALA A 68 0.17 10.56 15.11
CA ALA A 68 -0.17 11.98 15.14
C ALA A 68 0.13 12.59 13.76
N ASP A 69 1.04 13.55 13.65
CA ASP A 69 1.37 14.18 12.39
C ASP A 69 2.55 13.53 11.68
N GLU A 70 3.16 12.55 12.31
CA GLU A 70 4.31 11.87 11.71
C GLU A 70 3.85 10.73 10.80
N LEU A 71 4.33 10.77 9.57
CA LEU A 71 4.04 9.73 8.58
C LEU A 71 5.35 9.06 8.21
N THR A 72 5.32 7.73 8.15
CA THR A 72 6.50 6.95 7.78
C THR A 72 6.09 5.84 6.83
N VAL A 73 6.83 5.70 5.72
CA VAL A 73 6.70 4.56 4.84
C VAL A 73 8.10 4.00 4.64
N ARG A 74 8.28 2.73 4.96
CA ARG A 74 9.61 2.13 5.00
C ARG A 74 9.58 0.69 4.55
N ILE A 75 10.58 0.30 3.78
CA ILE A 75 10.80 -1.12 3.49
C ILE A 75 12.00 -1.61 4.28
N LYS A 76 11.99 -2.90 4.59
CA LYS A 76 13.12 -3.58 5.20
C LYS A 76 13.60 -4.67 4.25
N ALA A 77 14.76 -4.43 3.65
CA ALA A 77 15.47 -5.41 2.85
C ALA A 77 16.75 -5.74 3.63
N ASP A 78 17.90 -5.72 2.99
CA ASP A 78 19.17 -5.84 3.73
C ASP A 78 19.31 -4.67 4.69
N GLN A 79 18.85 -3.50 4.26
CA GLN A 79 18.83 -2.30 5.07
C GLN A 79 17.44 -1.71 5.04
N LYS A 80 17.14 -0.87 6.03
CA LYS A 80 15.88 -0.14 6.07
C LYS A 80 15.97 1.04 5.12
N GLU A 81 14.91 1.27 4.36
CA GLU A 81 14.86 2.36 3.40
C GLU A 81 13.53 3.10 3.55
N ASP A 82 13.59 4.41 3.74
CA ASP A 82 12.39 5.25 3.78
C ASP A 82 11.96 5.58 2.37
N LEU A 83 10.65 5.53 2.12
CA LEU A 83 10.09 5.80 0.81
C LEU A 83 9.48 7.20 0.76
N PRO A 84 9.35 7.80 -0.43
CA PRO A 84 8.66 9.08 -0.56
C PRO A 84 7.23 8.97 -0.03
N ILE A 85 6.76 10.00 0.64
CA ILE A 85 5.45 10.01 1.28
C ILE A 85 4.51 10.94 0.52
N PRO A 86 3.34 10.45 0.08
CA PRO A 86 2.35 11.30 -0.56
C PRO A 86 1.68 12.17 0.50
N SER A 87 0.63 12.88 0.14
CA SER A 87 -0.08 13.69 1.13
C SER A 87 -0.67 12.81 2.24
N GLY A 88 -0.94 13.43 3.39
CA GLY A 88 -1.59 12.71 4.49
C GLY A 88 -2.95 12.13 4.10
N LEU A 89 -3.69 12.83 3.24
CA LEU A 89 -4.97 12.35 2.74
C LEU A 89 -4.83 11.03 1.99
N VAL A 90 -3.82 10.95 1.13
CA VAL A 90 -3.58 9.72 0.37
C VAL A 90 -3.19 8.59 1.31
N LEU A 91 -2.32 8.87 2.29
CA LEU A 91 -1.88 7.84 3.21
C LEU A 91 -3.02 7.34 4.10
N ASP A 92 -3.88 8.24 4.58
CA ASP A 92 -5.07 7.85 5.34
C ASP A 92 -5.94 6.91 4.50
N LYS A 93 -6.07 7.21 3.22
CA LYS A 93 -6.87 6.38 2.33
C LYS A 93 -6.22 5.02 2.08
N VAL A 94 -4.88 4.96 2.10
CA VAL A 94 -4.17 3.67 1.97
C VAL A 94 -4.59 2.72 3.10
N PHE A 95 -4.64 3.22 4.34
CA PHE A 95 -5.10 2.39 5.46
C PHE A 95 -6.53 1.91 5.24
N GLN A 96 -7.41 2.81 4.80
CA GLN A 96 -8.80 2.46 4.55
C GLN A 96 -8.95 1.44 3.42
N VAL A 97 -8.23 1.64 2.32
CA VAL A 97 -8.25 0.72 1.18
C VAL A 97 -7.86 -0.69 1.63
N MET A 98 -6.80 -0.79 2.41
CA MET A 98 -6.35 -2.11 2.86
C MET A 98 -7.38 -2.74 3.79
N ARG A 99 -8.00 -1.97 4.68
CA ARG A 99 -9.06 -2.51 5.53
C ARG A 99 -10.22 -3.04 4.72
N GLU A 100 -10.58 -2.36 3.64
CA GLU A 100 -11.67 -2.82 2.79
C GLU A 100 -11.30 -4.06 2.00
N ILE A 101 -10.07 -4.15 1.50
CA ILE A 101 -9.60 -5.35 0.81
C ILE A 101 -9.68 -6.56 1.73
N LEU A 102 -9.29 -6.41 2.99
CA LEU A 102 -9.22 -7.50 3.94
C LEU A 102 -10.51 -7.70 4.74
N HIS A 103 -11.48 -6.81 4.56
CA HIS A 103 -12.74 -6.82 5.32
C HIS A 103 -12.51 -6.76 6.83
N ILE A 104 -11.56 -5.92 7.24
CA ILE A 104 -11.25 -5.71 8.66
C ILE A 104 -11.97 -4.47 9.14
N GLU A 105 -12.93 -4.63 10.04
CA GLU A 105 -13.70 -3.53 10.59
C GLU A 105 -13.22 -3.13 11.99
N GLU A 106 -12.49 -4.01 12.65
CA GLU A 106 -11.98 -3.76 14.00
C GLU A 106 -10.69 -2.95 13.96
N ASP A 107 -10.26 -2.49 15.14
CA ASP A 107 -9.05 -1.68 15.25
C ASP A 107 -7.82 -2.41 14.75
N LYS A 108 -7.78 -3.72 14.90
CA LYS A 108 -6.63 -4.50 14.45
C LYS A 108 -7.08 -5.80 13.81
N GLY A 109 -6.26 -6.28 12.88
CA GLY A 109 -6.51 -7.56 12.25
C GLY A 109 -5.31 -7.95 11.42
N GLU A 110 -5.28 -9.19 11.01
CA GLU A 110 -4.25 -9.68 10.12
C GLU A 110 -4.80 -10.77 9.24
N MET A 111 -4.31 -10.83 8.02
CA MET A 111 -4.77 -11.79 7.02
C MET A 111 -3.72 -11.99 5.96
N ASP A 112 -3.76 -13.14 5.33
CA ASP A 112 -3.00 -13.36 4.10
C ASP A 112 -3.76 -12.76 2.93
N LEU A 113 -3.02 -12.17 2.01
CA LEU A 113 -3.59 -11.58 0.81
C LEU A 113 -2.84 -12.12 -0.40
N SER A 114 -3.59 -12.57 -1.38
CA SER A 114 -3.02 -13.08 -2.62
C SER A 114 -3.27 -12.07 -3.73
N LEU A 115 -2.23 -11.73 -4.46
CA LEU A 115 -2.32 -10.80 -5.59
C LEU A 115 -1.97 -11.55 -6.87
N GLY A 116 -2.92 -11.60 -7.80
CA GLY A 116 -2.69 -12.20 -9.11
C GLY A 116 -2.13 -11.15 -10.05
N LEU A 117 -0.86 -11.28 -10.41
CA LEU A 117 -0.18 -10.37 -11.30
C LEU A 117 0.18 -11.08 -12.60
N ARG A 118 0.52 -10.30 -13.63
CA ARG A 118 0.91 -10.87 -14.92
C ARG A 118 2.05 -11.89 -14.80
N THR A 119 2.95 -11.65 -13.86
CA THR A 119 4.14 -12.46 -13.67
C THR A 119 3.92 -13.64 -12.73
N GLY A 120 2.73 -13.74 -12.13
CA GLY A 120 2.41 -14.82 -11.22
C GLY A 120 1.74 -14.31 -9.97
N GLU A 121 1.42 -15.24 -9.08
CA GLU A 121 0.74 -14.92 -7.84
C GLU A 121 1.74 -14.56 -6.76
N VAL A 122 1.44 -13.49 -6.03
CA VAL A 122 2.24 -13.07 -4.89
C VAL A 122 1.36 -13.15 -3.65
N ASN A 123 1.81 -13.90 -2.65
CA ASN A 123 1.08 -14.03 -1.39
C ASN A 123 1.81 -13.22 -0.32
N VAL A 124 1.09 -12.32 0.32
CA VAL A 124 1.66 -11.47 1.36
C VAL A 124 0.86 -11.64 2.63
N HIS A 125 1.48 -11.37 3.76
CA HIS A 125 0.81 -11.38 5.05
C HIS A 125 0.66 -9.94 5.52
N VAL A 126 -0.58 -9.53 5.80
CA VAL A 126 -0.88 -8.14 6.13
C VAL A 126 -1.36 -8.04 7.57
N LYS A 127 -0.77 -7.11 8.31
CA LYS A 127 -1.22 -6.72 9.64
C LYS A 127 -1.62 -5.27 9.61
N ILE A 128 -2.78 -4.95 10.16
CA ILE A 128 -3.22 -3.57 10.27
C ILE A 128 -3.73 -3.33 11.68
N LYS A 129 -3.43 -2.18 12.24
CA LYS A 129 -3.93 -1.82 13.56
C LYS A 129 -4.02 -0.32 13.72
N GLY A 130 -4.84 0.10 14.68
CA GLY A 130 -4.97 1.48 15.05
C GLY A 130 -6.25 2.12 14.57
N GLU A 131 -6.46 3.34 15.02
CA GLU A 131 -7.61 4.14 14.63
C GLU A 131 -7.25 5.60 14.74
N GLY A 132 -8.01 6.45 14.06
CA GLY A 132 -7.78 7.88 14.10
C GLY A 132 -6.41 8.26 13.60
N ASN A 133 -5.65 8.99 14.43
CA ASN A 133 -4.34 9.47 14.02
C ASN A 133 -3.18 8.56 14.45
N ARG A 134 -3.51 7.31 14.85
CA ARG A 134 -2.48 6.29 15.13
C ARG A 134 -2.83 5.04 14.36
N GLN A 135 -2.17 4.83 13.24
CA GLN A 135 -2.42 3.66 12.40
C GLN A 135 -1.11 3.05 11.93
N SER A 136 -1.14 1.75 11.74
CA SER A 136 0.01 0.99 11.31
C SER A 136 -0.42 -0.10 10.34
N LEU A 137 0.27 -0.20 9.24
CA LEU A 137 0.06 -1.24 8.23
C LEU A 137 1.41 -1.90 7.98
N LYS A 138 1.46 -3.23 8.10
CA LYS A 138 2.67 -3.99 7.81
C LYS A 138 2.34 -5.07 6.80
N ILE A 139 3.11 -5.12 5.74
CA ILE A 139 2.97 -6.13 4.70
C ILE A 139 4.26 -6.94 4.66
N LYS A 140 4.16 -8.23 4.96
CA LYS A 140 5.30 -9.13 4.90
C LYS A 140 5.27 -9.88 3.58
N PHE A 141 6.40 -9.91 2.91
CA PHE A 141 6.54 -10.57 1.62
C PHE A 141 7.14 -11.96 1.81
N PRO A 142 6.81 -12.89 0.91
CA PRO A 142 7.39 -14.23 1.01
C PRO A 142 8.90 -14.19 0.81
N THR A 143 9.60 -15.03 1.55
CA THR A 143 11.03 -15.19 1.35
C THR A 143 11.26 -16.19 0.23
N LEU A 144 12.16 -15.85 -0.66
CA LEU A 144 12.52 -16.73 -1.76
C LEU A 144 13.78 -17.50 -1.43
#